data_fc65404a14c143d1469e0f49ecfbb01c
#
_entry.id   fc65404a14c143d1469e0f49ecfbb01c
#
_cell.length_a   1.000
_cell.length_b   1.000
_cell.length_c   1.000
_cell.angle_alpha   90.00
_cell.angle_beta   90.00
_cell.angle_gamma   90.00
#
_symmetry.space_group_name_H-M   'P 1'
#
loop_
_entity.id
_entity.type
_entity.pdbx_description
1 polymer ?
#
loop_
_entity_poly.entity_id
_entity_poly.type
_entity_poly.pdbx_seq_one_letter_code
_entity_poly.pdbx_strand_id
1 'polypeptide(L)'
;YEMRFSDWSSDVCSSDLQRPPLAPLIPTERGVSLLIDCGANVDARAEHLVQFAKMGSIYMEHVVGVKNPKVALVNIGAEEEKGNALVKETMPLLRECTDINFVGSIEARDIPKGDADVIVCEAFTGNVILKLYEGLSSTLIGVIKKGLMSTLKSKIGAALALPALKNTLKSFDATEYGGAPLLGLNGLVVKTHGSSKAKEITNSVFQCVTFKEKEINDKIKEYIINKPAD
;
A
#
# COMPACT_ATOMS: atom_id res chain seq x y z
N TYR A 1 -20.60 8.97 3.81
CA TYR A 1 -20.94 8.66 2.41
C TYR A 1 -20.02 7.52 1.98
N GLU A 2 -20.49 6.27 2.06
CA GLU A 2 -19.83 5.15 1.41
C GLU A 2 -20.16 5.23 -0.08
N MET A 3 -19.21 5.63 -0.90
CA MET A 3 -19.30 5.41 -2.34
C MET A 3 -19.22 3.88 -2.57
N ARG A 4 -20.30 3.28 -3.02
CA ARG A 4 -20.26 1.90 -3.50
C ARG A 4 -19.49 1.90 -4.82
N PHE A 5 -18.44 1.10 -4.88
CA PHE A 5 -17.66 0.92 -6.11
C PHE A 5 -18.48 0.39 -7.30
N SER A 6 -19.68 -0.15 -7.05
CA SER A 6 -20.64 -0.58 -8.07
C SER A 6 -21.19 0.54 -8.94
N ASP A 7 -21.05 1.81 -8.53
CA ASP A 7 -21.58 2.96 -9.27
C ASP A 7 -20.56 3.58 -10.25
N TRP A 8 -19.36 3.03 -10.33
CA TRP A 8 -18.36 3.41 -11.31
C TRP A 8 -18.67 2.66 -12.61
N SER A 9 -19.20 3.40 -13.59
CA SER A 9 -19.46 2.86 -14.91
C SER A 9 -18.17 2.29 -15.54
N SER A 10 -18.34 1.29 -16.40
CA SER A 10 -17.26 0.68 -17.20
C SER A 10 -16.37 1.68 -17.94
N ASP A 11 -16.83 2.92 -18.13
CA ASP A 11 -16.13 3.99 -18.82
C ASP A 11 -14.97 4.59 -18.02
N VAL A 12 -14.88 4.32 -16.72
CA VAL A 12 -13.82 4.84 -15.82
C VAL A 12 -12.67 3.84 -15.69
N CYS A 13 -12.95 2.54 -15.82
CA CYS A 13 -11.92 1.51 -15.87
C CYS A 13 -11.33 1.42 -17.29
N SER A 14 -10.03 1.21 -17.42
CA SER A 14 -9.45 0.82 -18.71
C SER A 14 -10.04 -0.54 -19.09
N SER A 15 -10.40 -0.72 -20.36
CA SER A 15 -11.12 -1.91 -20.86
C SER A 15 -10.42 -3.25 -20.55
N ASP A 16 -9.14 -3.24 -20.27
CA ASP A 16 -8.30 -4.43 -20.06
C ASP A 16 -7.87 -4.62 -18.59
N LEU A 17 -8.16 -3.65 -17.72
CA LEU A 17 -7.95 -3.74 -16.28
C LEU A 17 -9.27 -4.10 -15.60
N GLN A 18 -9.34 -5.32 -15.11
CA GLN A 18 -10.61 -5.86 -14.62
C GLN A 18 -11.11 -5.19 -13.34
N ARG A 19 -10.19 -4.74 -12.46
CA ARG A 19 -10.55 -4.14 -11.17
C ARG A 19 -9.50 -3.17 -10.65
N PRO A 20 -9.84 -1.91 -10.33
CA PRO A 20 -8.93 -0.94 -9.76
C PRO A 20 -8.68 -1.22 -8.27
N PRO A 21 -7.43 -1.47 -7.84
CA PRO A 21 -7.10 -1.64 -6.43
C PRO A 21 -6.84 -0.31 -5.73
N LEU A 22 -7.13 -0.25 -4.43
CA LEU A 22 -6.75 0.83 -3.53
C LEU A 22 -5.37 0.54 -2.94
N ALA A 23 -4.40 1.43 -3.14
CA ALA A 23 -2.99 1.16 -2.88
C ALA A 23 -2.32 2.23 -2.01
N PRO A 24 -2.56 2.26 -0.68
CA PRO A 24 -1.87 3.16 0.24
C PRO A 24 -0.40 2.78 0.42
N LEU A 25 0.44 3.80 0.63
CA LEU A 25 1.78 3.63 1.19
C LEU A 25 1.69 3.48 2.71
N ILE A 26 2.35 2.48 3.25
CA ILE A 26 2.46 2.25 4.68
C ILE A 26 3.92 2.43 5.12
N PRO A 27 4.17 3.11 6.27
CA PRO A 27 5.52 3.29 6.77
C PRO A 27 6.08 1.98 7.33
N THR A 28 7.36 1.75 7.09
CA THR A 28 8.11 0.59 7.57
C THR A 28 9.46 1.02 8.17
N GLU A 29 10.19 0.11 8.77
CA GLU A 29 11.52 0.38 9.31
C GLU A 29 12.51 0.85 8.22
N ARG A 30 12.35 0.39 6.98
CA ARG A 30 13.24 0.71 5.85
C ARG A 30 12.71 1.80 4.93
N GLY A 31 11.64 2.47 5.29
CA GLY A 31 11.00 3.51 4.49
C GLY A 31 9.51 3.28 4.31
N VAL A 32 9.05 3.05 3.09
CA VAL A 32 7.63 2.78 2.80
C VAL A 32 7.47 1.54 1.96
N SER A 33 6.35 0.84 2.17
CA SER A 33 5.87 -0.23 1.30
C SER A 33 4.48 0.11 0.78
N LEU A 34 4.15 -0.34 -0.42
CA LEU A 34 2.82 -0.22 -1.00
C LEU A 34 2.00 -1.44 -0.61
N LEU A 35 0.87 -1.23 0.06
CA LEU A 35 -0.09 -2.29 0.37
C LEU A 35 -1.22 -2.26 -0.65
N ILE A 36 -1.43 -3.33 -1.39
CA ILE A 36 -2.36 -3.39 -2.52
C ILE A 36 -3.05 -4.77 -2.59
N ASP A 37 -4.35 -4.89 -2.50
CA ASP A 37 -5.47 -3.95 -2.41
C ASP A 37 -5.91 -3.74 -0.94
N CYS A 38 -6.38 -2.53 -0.61
CA CYS A 38 -6.80 -2.17 0.75
C CYS A 38 -8.27 -1.75 0.88
N GLY A 39 -9.17 -2.33 0.10
CA GLY A 39 -10.60 -2.06 0.30
C GLY A 39 -11.41 -1.76 -0.94
N ALA A 40 -10.90 -2.08 -2.14
CA ALA A 40 -11.66 -1.94 -3.37
C ALA A 40 -12.27 -3.28 -3.84
N ASN A 41 -11.53 -4.40 -3.76
CA ASN A 41 -11.93 -5.68 -4.34
C ASN A 41 -11.88 -6.81 -3.31
N VAL A 42 -12.98 -7.04 -2.61
CA VAL A 42 -13.10 -8.11 -1.60
C VAL A 42 -13.08 -9.50 -2.26
N ASP A 43 -13.77 -9.64 -3.39
CA ASP A 43 -13.86 -10.90 -4.16
C ASP A 43 -12.84 -10.90 -5.31
N ALA A 44 -11.55 -10.72 -4.99
CA ALA A 44 -10.48 -10.80 -5.97
C ALA A 44 -10.21 -12.24 -6.40
N ARG A 45 -9.78 -12.42 -7.66
CA ARG A 45 -9.28 -13.69 -8.21
C ARG A 45 -7.77 -13.62 -8.36
N ALA A 46 -7.12 -14.76 -8.58
CA ALA A 46 -5.66 -14.86 -8.73
C ALA A 46 -5.11 -13.91 -9.81
N GLU A 47 -5.79 -13.82 -10.96
CA GLU A 47 -5.40 -12.91 -12.06
C GLU A 47 -5.42 -11.44 -11.63
N HIS A 48 -6.35 -11.04 -10.75
CA HIS A 48 -6.40 -9.67 -10.21
C HIS A 48 -5.19 -9.39 -9.33
N LEU A 49 -4.78 -10.35 -8.48
CA LEU A 49 -3.62 -10.18 -7.62
C LEU A 49 -2.31 -10.07 -8.44
N VAL A 50 -2.22 -10.79 -9.56
CA VAL A 50 -1.11 -10.65 -10.51
C VAL A 50 -1.11 -9.24 -11.12
N GLN A 51 -2.26 -8.72 -11.54
CA GLN A 51 -2.35 -7.33 -12.02
C GLN A 51 -1.99 -6.32 -10.93
N PHE A 52 -2.41 -6.54 -9.68
CA PHE A 52 -2.06 -5.68 -8.54
C PHE A 52 -0.55 -5.66 -8.29
N ALA A 53 0.11 -6.83 -8.38
CA ALA A 53 1.56 -6.95 -8.26
C ALA A 53 2.30 -6.11 -9.31
N LYS A 54 1.86 -6.18 -10.56
CA LYS A 54 2.42 -5.41 -11.67
C LYS A 54 2.18 -3.91 -11.50
N MET A 55 0.95 -3.51 -11.20
CA MET A 55 0.62 -2.09 -10.94
C MET A 55 1.41 -1.53 -9.75
N GLY A 56 1.54 -2.31 -8.67
CA GLY A 56 2.32 -1.91 -7.51
C GLY A 56 3.81 -1.75 -7.81
N SER A 57 4.38 -2.65 -8.62
CA SER A 57 5.78 -2.56 -9.07
C SER A 57 6.02 -1.28 -9.86
N ILE A 58 5.17 -0.96 -10.85
CA ILE A 58 5.24 0.27 -11.64
C ILE A 58 5.14 1.51 -10.74
N TYR A 59 4.19 1.50 -9.79
CA TYR A 59 4.02 2.60 -8.86
C TYR A 59 5.26 2.85 -8.01
N MET A 60 5.80 1.79 -7.38
CA MET A 60 6.99 1.91 -6.53
C MET A 60 8.21 2.35 -7.32
N GLU A 61 8.38 1.88 -8.55
CA GLU A 61 9.51 2.26 -9.38
C GLU A 61 9.41 3.71 -9.87
N HIS A 62 8.27 4.10 -10.39
CA HIS A 62 8.14 5.41 -11.06
C HIS A 62 7.70 6.53 -10.14
N VAL A 63 6.90 6.27 -9.10
CA VAL A 63 6.43 7.31 -8.17
C VAL A 63 7.34 7.44 -6.98
N VAL A 64 7.66 6.33 -6.33
CA VAL A 64 8.49 6.32 -5.11
C VAL A 64 9.98 6.32 -5.45
N GLY A 65 10.38 5.73 -6.59
CA GLY A 65 11.77 5.69 -7.05
C GLY A 65 12.56 4.48 -6.59
N VAL A 66 11.89 3.41 -6.16
CA VAL A 66 12.52 2.14 -5.77
C VAL A 66 12.85 1.34 -7.03
N LYS A 67 14.13 1.14 -7.30
CA LYS A 67 14.56 0.33 -8.45
C LYS A 67 14.32 -1.16 -8.19
N ASN A 68 13.67 -1.83 -9.16
CA ASN A 68 13.38 -3.25 -9.13
C ASN A 68 12.68 -3.67 -7.81
N PRO A 69 11.50 -3.09 -7.50
CA PRO A 69 10.85 -3.25 -6.20
C PRO A 69 10.49 -4.72 -5.92
N LYS A 70 10.75 -5.15 -4.70
CA LYS A 70 10.43 -6.50 -4.23
C LYS A 70 8.94 -6.64 -4.01
N VAL A 71 8.33 -7.59 -4.69
CA VAL A 71 6.91 -7.91 -4.60
C VAL A 71 6.70 -9.16 -3.76
N ALA A 72 5.84 -9.10 -2.75
CA ALA A 72 5.49 -10.24 -1.92
C ALA A 72 3.97 -10.41 -1.81
N LEU A 73 3.51 -11.66 -1.74
CA LEU A 73 2.11 -12.02 -1.53
C LEU A 73 1.87 -12.26 -0.03
N VAL A 74 0.84 -11.63 0.55
CA VAL A 74 0.46 -11.86 1.95
C VAL A 74 0.04 -13.31 2.15
N ASN A 75 0.63 -13.96 3.14
CA ASN A 75 0.32 -15.33 3.51
C ASN A 75 0.35 -15.51 5.05
N ILE A 76 -0.14 -16.63 5.53
CA ILE A 76 -0.16 -17.00 6.97
C ILE A 76 1.12 -17.72 7.41
N GLY A 77 2.07 -17.96 6.52
CA GLY A 77 3.35 -18.59 6.77
C GLY A 77 4.24 -18.57 5.54
N ALA A 78 5.51 -18.89 5.72
CA ALA A 78 6.50 -18.89 4.64
C ALA A 78 6.37 -20.12 3.72
N GLU A 79 5.74 -21.21 4.20
CA GLU A 79 5.61 -22.45 3.46
C GLU A 79 4.56 -22.33 2.35
N GLU A 80 4.86 -22.88 1.18
CA GLU A 80 4.02 -22.78 -0.03
C GLU A 80 2.65 -23.43 0.11
N GLU A 81 2.55 -24.46 0.93
CA GLU A 81 1.29 -25.19 1.15
C GLU A 81 0.32 -24.43 2.05
N LYS A 82 0.80 -23.40 2.74
CA LYS A 82 -0.03 -22.55 3.60
C LYS A 82 -0.80 -21.50 2.79
N GLY A 83 -1.85 -21.00 3.38
CA GLY A 83 -2.72 -19.99 2.80
C GLY A 83 -4.07 -20.53 2.35
N ASN A 84 -4.95 -19.61 2.01
CA ASN A 84 -6.26 -19.91 1.46
C ASN A 84 -6.17 -20.31 -0.03
N ALA A 85 -7.29 -20.68 -0.63
CA ALA A 85 -7.35 -21.08 -2.03
C ALA A 85 -6.80 -20.00 -2.98
N LEU A 86 -7.15 -18.74 -2.74
CA LEU A 86 -6.70 -17.59 -3.55
C LEU A 86 -5.16 -17.46 -3.53
N VAL A 87 -4.52 -17.55 -2.35
CA VAL A 87 -3.07 -17.47 -2.22
C VAL A 87 -2.38 -18.63 -2.97
N LYS A 88 -2.90 -19.87 -2.81
CA LYS A 88 -2.36 -21.04 -3.48
C LYS A 88 -2.47 -20.99 -5.00
N GLU A 89 -3.53 -20.41 -5.50
CA GLU A 89 -3.75 -20.20 -6.93
C GLU A 89 -2.87 -19.06 -7.48
N THR A 90 -2.69 -17.98 -6.71
CA THR A 90 -1.92 -16.80 -7.14
C THR A 90 -0.41 -17.05 -7.13
N MET A 91 0.11 -17.80 -6.16
CA MET A 91 1.54 -18.00 -5.95
C MET A 91 2.28 -18.51 -7.20
N PRO A 92 1.84 -19.59 -7.88
CA PRO A 92 2.51 -20.03 -9.10
C PRO A 92 2.46 -18.98 -10.22
N LEU A 93 1.33 -18.28 -10.39
CA LEU A 93 1.20 -17.25 -11.41
C LEU A 93 2.19 -16.10 -11.21
N LEU A 94 2.40 -15.66 -9.95
CA LEU A 94 3.39 -14.63 -9.65
C LEU A 94 4.82 -15.09 -9.87
N ARG A 95 5.13 -16.38 -9.70
CA ARG A 95 6.45 -16.95 -9.98
C ARG A 95 6.78 -17.02 -11.47
N GLU A 96 5.77 -17.22 -12.29
CA GLU A 96 5.90 -17.23 -13.75
C GLU A 96 6.09 -15.81 -14.31
N CYS A 97 5.76 -14.76 -13.54
CA CYS A 97 5.98 -13.39 -13.96
C CYS A 97 7.46 -13.03 -13.97
N THR A 98 8.06 -12.94 -15.15
CA THR A 98 9.48 -12.55 -15.33
C THR A 98 9.71 -11.03 -15.29
N ASP A 99 8.64 -10.26 -15.24
CA ASP A 99 8.58 -8.81 -15.35
C ASP A 99 8.42 -8.08 -14.01
N ILE A 100 8.35 -8.81 -12.91
CA ILE A 100 8.34 -8.30 -11.54
C ILE A 100 9.39 -9.03 -10.70
N ASN A 101 9.89 -8.39 -9.67
CA ASN A 101 10.80 -9.01 -8.71
C ASN A 101 10.02 -9.68 -7.58
N PHE A 102 9.38 -10.81 -7.90
CA PHE A 102 8.60 -11.56 -6.92
C PHE A 102 9.52 -12.32 -5.95
N VAL A 103 9.41 -12.03 -4.66
CA VAL A 103 10.26 -12.60 -3.59
C VAL A 103 9.55 -13.67 -2.75
N GLY A 104 8.32 -14.06 -3.12
CA GLY A 104 7.55 -15.08 -2.43
C GLY A 104 6.48 -14.52 -1.49
N SER A 105 6.19 -15.21 -0.39
CA SER A 105 5.18 -14.80 0.59
C SER A 105 5.76 -13.91 1.69
N ILE A 106 4.89 -13.09 2.30
CA ILE A 106 5.19 -12.30 3.49
C ILE A 106 4.10 -12.51 4.55
N GLU A 107 4.49 -12.70 5.79
CA GLU A 107 3.56 -12.72 6.90
C GLU A 107 3.26 -11.31 7.39
N ALA A 108 2.04 -11.06 7.88
CA ALA A 108 1.62 -9.73 8.34
C ALA A 108 2.54 -9.14 9.44
N ARG A 109 3.14 -10.00 10.29
CA ARG A 109 4.10 -9.56 11.32
C ARG A 109 5.43 -9.03 10.77
N ASP A 110 5.79 -9.39 9.53
CA ASP A 110 7.05 -8.99 8.90
C ASP A 110 6.90 -7.74 8.02
N ILE A 111 5.67 -7.33 7.71
CA ILE A 111 5.37 -6.10 6.96
C ILE A 111 6.04 -4.86 7.56
N PRO A 112 6.01 -4.62 8.91
CA PRO A 112 6.65 -3.45 9.51
C PRO A 112 8.16 -3.38 9.31
N LYS A 113 8.82 -4.50 9.00
CA LYS A 113 10.28 -4.54 8.75
C LYS A 113 10.68 -3.93 7.40
N GLY A 114 9.75 -3.90 6.43
CA GLY A 114 10.01 -3.38 5.09
C GLY A 114 10.87 -4.32 4.23
N ASP A 115 10.69 -5.64 4.37
CA ASP A 115 11.41 -6.64 3.58
C ASP A 115 10.89 -6.76 2.15
N ALA A 116 9.67 -6.27 1.89
CA ALA A 116 9.06 -6.13 0.57
C ALA A 116 8.59 -4.69 0.33
N ASP A 117 8.71 -4.23 -0.93
CA ASP A 117 8.31 -2.89 -1.34
C ASP A 117 6.85 -2.85 -1.79
N VAL A 118 6.34 -3.95 -2.36
CA VAL A 118 4.94 -4.14 -2.77
C VAL A 118 4.38 -5.35 -2.05
N ILE A 119 3.29 -5.14 -1.31
CA ILE A 119 2.63 -6.14 -0.50
C ILE A 119 1.24 -6.40 -1.10
N VAL A 120 1.08 -7.56 -1.74
CA VAL A 120 -0.12 -7.91 -2.50
C VAL A 120 -1.07 -8.73 -1.65
N CYS A 121 -2.33 -8.38 -1.66
CA CYS A 121 -3.44 -9.13 -1.04
C CYS A 121 -4.77 -8.74 -1.68
N GLU A 122 -5.83 -9.45 -1.34
CA GLU A 122 -7.20 -8.99 -1.64
C GLU A 122 -7.66 -7.94 -0.60
N ALA A 123 -8.72 -7.21 -0.94
CA ALA A 123 -9.12 -6.02 -0.21
C ALA A 123 -9.54 -6.24 1.24
N PHE A 124 -10.10 -7.40 1.60
CA PHE A 124 -10.47 -7.69 2.98
C PHE A 124 -9.22 -7.81 3.85
N THR A 125 -8.27 -8.64 3.43
CA THR A 125 -6.98 -8.81 4.14
C THR A 125 -6.21 -7.49 4.21
N GLY A 126 -6.12 -6.77 3.09
CA GLY A 126 -5.42 -5.48 3.06
C GLY A 126 -6.06 -4.42 3.95
N ASN A 127 -7.40 -4.34 3.99
CA ASN A 127 -8.09 -3.41 4.88
C ASN A 127 -7.91 -3.79 6.36
N VAL A 128 -7.92 -5.08 6.70
CA VAL A 128 -7.64 -5.56 8.08
C VAL A 128 -6.23 -5.18 8.49
N ILE A 129 -5.23 -5.44 7.64
CA ILE A 129 -3.83 -5.06 7.90
C ILE A 129 -3.72 -3.54 8.11
N LEU A 130 -4.25 -2.75 7.19
CA LEU A 130 -4.19 -1.28 7.24
C LEU A 130 -4.83 -0.74 8.53
N LYS A 131 -6.04 -1.20 8.87
CA LYS A 131 -6.77 -0.74 10.07
C LYS A 131 -6.09 -1.17 11.37
N LEU A 132 -5.53 -2.38 11.41
CA LEU A 132 -4.74 -2.82 12.56
C LEU A 132 -3.47 -1.98 12.71
N TYR A 133 -2.78 -1.71 11.59
CA TYR A 133 -1.56 -0.90 11.55
C TYR A 133 -1.81 0.53 12.06
N GLU A 134 -2.85 1.20 11.55
CA GLU A 134 -3.29 2.52 11.99
C GLU A 134 -3.65 2.53 13.49
N GLY A 135 -4.47 1.59 13.91
CA GLY A 135 -4.96 1.48 15.30
C GLY A 135 -3.85 1.19 16.29
N LEU A 136 -2.96 0.24 15.97
CA LEU A 136 -1.83 -0.13 16.83
C LEU A 136 -0.84 1.03 16.97
N SER A 137 -0.49 1.68 15.86
CA SER A 137 0.43 2.83 15.87
C SER A 137 -0.11 3.98 16.71
N SER A 138 -1.38 4.33 16.55
CA SER A 138 -2.04 5.38 17.33
C SER A 138 -2.08 5.04 18.83
N THR A 139 -2.45 3.80 19.16
CA THR A 139 -2.52 3.33 20.54
C THR A 139 -1.14 3.33 21.21
N LEU A 140 -0.12 2.79 20.54
CA LEU A 140 1.24 2.73 21.06
C LEU A 140 1.80 4.12 21.35
N ILE A 141 1.65 5.06 20.41
CA ILE A 141 2.06 6.46 20.59
C ILE A 141 1.32 7.08 21.79
N GLY A 142 0.01 6.81 21.95
CA GLY A 142 -0.78 7.28 23.06
C GLY A 142 -0.29 6.75 24.43
N VAL A 143 0.02 5.45 24.50
CA VAL A 143 0.55 4.80 25.72
C VAL A 143 1.93 5.35 26.08
N ILE A 144 2.83 5.47 25.10
CA ILE A 144 4.17 6.06 25.30
C ILE A 144 4.05 7.50 25.83
N LYS A 145 3.20 8.32 25.19
CA LYS A 145 2.96 9.70 25.61
C LYS A 145 2.45 9.76 27.07
N LYS A 146 1.48 8.91 27.43
CA LYS A 146 0.95 8.84 28.79
C LYS A 146 2.05 8.47 29.79
N GLY A 147 2.89 7.49 29.48
CA GLY A 147 4.04 7.09 30.32
C GLY A 147 5.04 8.23 30.50
N LEU A 148 5.43 8.89 29.41
CA LEU A 148 6.37 10.03 29.44
C LEU A 148 5.84 11.23 30.23
N MET A 149 4.51 11.39 30.31
CA MET A 149 3.88 12.50 31.03
C MET A 149 3.50 12.14 32.49
N SER A 150 3.82 10.94 32.98
CA SER A 150 3.35 10.43 34.28
C SER A 150 4.03 11.07 35.50
N THR A 151 5.31 11.42 35.41
CA THR A 151 6.09 12.02 36.51
C THR A 151 6.85 13.26 36.06
N LEU A 152 7.30 14.10 37.02
CA LEU A 152 8.11 15.26 36.68
C LEU A 152 9.45 14.86 36.04
N LYS A 153 10.08 13.80 36.54
CA LYS A 153 11.34 13.28 35.98
C LYS A 153 11.16 12.78 34.54
N SER A 154 10.10 12.02 34.27
CA SER A 154 9.83 11.53 32.91
C SER A 154 9.46 12.65 31.94
N LYS A 155 8.78 13.71 32.41
CA LYS A 155 8.51 14.91 31.58
C LYS A 155 9.80 15.63 31.17
N ILE A 156 10.76 15.81 32.09
CA ILE A 156 12.05 16.41 31.80
C ILE A 156 12.82 15.54 30.79
N GLY A 157 12.89 14.23 31.03
CA GLY A 157 13.53 13.28 30.11
C GLY A 157 12.87 13.31 28.72
N ALA A 158 11.54 13.36 28.66
CA ALA A 158 10.79 13.47 27.41
C ALA A 158 11.09 14.78 26.65
N ALA A 159 11.21 15.90 27.36
CA ALA A 159 11.56 17.19 26.75
C ALA A 159 12.96 17.16 26.12
N LEU A 160 13.94 16.53 26.78
CA LEU A 160 15.28 16.34 26.24
C LEU A 160 15.33 15.39 25.04
N ALA A 161 14.51 14.33 25.05
CA ALA A 161 14.41 13.35 23.96
C ALA A 161 13.52 13.80 22.79
N LEU A 162 12.73 14.88 22.95
CA LEU A 162 11.71 15.32 22.00
C LEU A 162 12.20 15.50 20.57
N PRO A 163 13.40 16.10 20.29
CA PRO A 163 13.91 16.25 18.93
C PRO A 163 14.15 14.89 18.25
N ALA A 164 14.75 13.93 18.96
CA ALA A 164 15.00 12.59 18.45
C ALA A 164 13.68 11.84 18.20
N LEU A 165 12.76 11.89 19.18
CA LEU A 165 11.43 11.27 19.04
C LEU A 165 10.65 11.84 17.85
N LYS A 166 10.65 13.16 17.64
CA LYS A 166 10.00 13.78 16.48
C LYS A 166 10.58 13.30 15.16
N ASN A 167 11.91 13.20 15.05
CA ASN A 167 12.55 12.73 13.83
C ASN A 167 12.22 11.25 13.55
N THR A 168 12.25 10.39 14.56
CA THR A 168 11.88 8.99 14.43
C THR A 168 10.41 8.80 14.07
N LEU A 169 9.50 9.53 14.74
CA LEU A 169 8.07 9.41 14.48
C LEU A 169 7.67 10.00 13.11
N LYS A 170 8.43 10.95 12.59
CA LYS A 170 8.17 11.51 11.26
C LYS A 170 8.33 10.48 10.15
N SER A 171 9.27 9.54 10.27
CA SER A 171 9.44 8.47 9.29
C SER A 171 8.27 7.47 9.27
N PHE A 172 7.48 7.41 10.36
CA PHE A 172 6.27 6.59 10.48
C PHE A 172 4.96 7.38 10.26
N ASP A 173 5.06 8.63 9.81
CA ASP A 173 3.88 9.47 9.54
C ASP A 173 3.37 9.25 8.11
N ALA A 174 2.35 8.42 7.96
CA ALA A 174 1.71 8.15 6.66
C ALA A 174 1.15 9.42 5.98
N THR A 175 0.90 10.51 6.73
CA THR A 175 0.37 11.77 6.19
C THR A 175 1.35 12.47 5.25
N GLU A 176 2.64 12.14 5.35
CA GLU A 176 3.69 12.69 4.46
C GLU A 176 3.54 12.18 3.01
N TYR A 177 2.91 11.02 2.81
CA TYR A 177 2.84 10.35 1.51
C TYR A 177 1.55 10.63 0.73
N GLY A 178 0.62 11.40 1.31
CA GLY A 178 -0.67 11.74 0.69
C GLY A 178 -1.74 10.68 0.91
N GLY A 179 -2.67 10.56 -0.03
CA GLY A 179 -3.77 9.60 0.02
C GLY A 179 -3.43 8.26 -0.64
N ALA A 180 -4.39 7.36 -0.62
CA ALA A 180 -4.32 6.07 -1.30
C ALA A 180 -4.81 6.21 -2.75
N PRO A 181 -3.98 5.99 -3.76
CA PRO A 181 -4.41 6.01 -5.15
C PRO A 181 -5.25 4.78 -5.49
N LEU A 182 -6.24 4.96 -6.37
CA LEU A 182 -6.86 3.87 -7.12
C LEU A 182 -6.08 3.71 -8.43
N LEU A 183 -5.41 2.58 -8.57
CA LEU A 183 -4.60 2.28 -9.74
C LEU A 183 -5.44 1.63 -10.85
N GLY A 184 -5.03 1.78 -12.10
CA GLY A 184 -5.69 1.13 -13.23
C GLY A 184 -6.95 1.83 -13.75
N LEU A 185 -7.21 3.06 -13.37
CA LEU A 185 -8.29 3.87 -13.90
C LEU A 185 -7.84 4.69 -15.13
N ASN A 186 -8.80 5.10 -15.98
CA ASN A 186 -8.55 6.04 -17.08
C ASN A 186 -8.24 7.47 -16.60
N GLY A 187 -8.50 7.76 -15.33
CA GLY A 187 -8.25 9.04 -14.66
C GLY A 187 -7.49 8.87 -13.35
N LEU A 188 -7.18 9.98 -12.71
CA LEU A 188 -6.51 10.01 -11.43
C LEU A 188 -7.52 10.08 -10.30
N VAL A 189 -7.50 9.09 -9.43
CA VAL A 189 -8.31 9.07 -8.21
C VAL A 189 -7.42 8.76 -7.02
N VAL A 190 -7.40 9.67 -6.05
CA VAL A 190 -6.69 9.49 -4.79
C VAL A 190 -7.68 9.64 -3.64
N LYS A 191 -7.83 8.59 -2.84
CA LYS A 191 -8.70 8.56 -1.67
C LYS A 191 -7.95 9.07 -0.46
N THR A 192 -8.46 10.12 0.18
CA THR A 192 -7.98 10.59 1.48
C THR A 192 -8.86 10.06 2.62
N HIS A 193 -8.34 10.04 3.85
CA HIS A 193 -9.12 9.65 5.02
C HIS A 193 -10.14 10.76 5.37
N GLY A 194 -11.29 10.39 5.94
CA GLY A 194 -12.33 11.37 6.33
C GLY A 194 -11.89 12.38 7.39
N SER A 195 -10.84 12.09 8.15
CA SER A 195 -10.21 12.99 9.13
C SER A 195 -9.00 13.76 8.60
N SER A 196 -8.69 13.65 7.29
CA SER A 196 -7.53 14.27 6.67
C SER A 196 -7.51 15.79 6.86
N LYS A 197 -6.33 16.29 7.19
CA LYS A 197 -6.08 17.73 7.37
C LYS A 197 -5.48 18.34 6.10
N ALA A 198 -5.33 19.65 6.08
CA ALA A 198 -4.82 20.41 4.93
C ALA A 198 -3.51 19.82 4.35
N LYS A 199 -2.58 19.40 5.20
CA LYS A 199 -1.30 18.80 4.77
C LYS A 199 -1.50 17.52 3.93
N GLU A 200 -2.33 16.59 4.41
CA GLU A 200 -2.62 15.34 3.70
C GLU A 200 -3.31 15.59 2.37
N ILE A 201 -4.27 16.53 2.35
CA ILE A 201 -4.96 16.94 1.12
C ILE A 201 -3.95 17.56 0.13
N THR A 202 -3.07 18.43 0.61
CA THR A 202 -2.01 19.04 -0.21
C THR A 202 -1.09 17.98 -0.78
N ASN A 203 -0.62 17.02 0.03
CA ASN A 203 0.22 15.93 -0.43
C ASN A 203 -0.49 15.02 -1.46
N SER A 204 -1.80 14.79 -1.28
CA SER A 204 -2.62 14.03 -2.24
C SER A 204 -2.75 14.76 -3.59
N VAL A 205 -2.86 16.09 -3.58
CA VAL A 205 -2.85 16.89 -4.81
C VAL A 205 -1.49 16.80 -5.51
N PHE A 206 -0.38 16.94 -4.77
CA PHE A 206 0.96 16.76 -5.34
C PHE A 206 1.17 15.35 -5.89
N GLN A 207 0.63 14.34 -5.22
CA GLN A 207 0.65 12.97 -5.73
C GLN A 207 -0.06 12.86 -7.09
N CYS A 208 -1.23 13.51 -7.26
CA CYS A 208 -1.90 13.57 -8.55
C CYS A 208 -1.06 14.27 -9.63
N VAL A 209 -0.36 15.36 -9.29
CA VAL A 209 0.55 16.04 -10.22
C VAL A 209 1.68 15.09 -10.66
N THR A 210 2.32 14.43 -9.70
CA THR A 210 3.39 13.44 -9.97
C THR A 210 2.89 12.30 -10.87
N PHE A 211 1.68 11.79 -10.64
CA PHE A 211 1.06 10.77 -11.48
C PHE A 211 0.92 11.22 -12.93
N LYS A 212 0.43 12.46 -13.11
CA LYS A 212 0.24 13.03 -14.45
C LYS A 212 1.56 13.27 -15.15
N GLU A 213 2.52 13.88 -14.48
CA GLU A 213 3.85 14.19 -15.05
C GLU A 213 4.63 12.92 -15.42
N LYS A 214 4.47 11.85 -14.66
CA LYS A 214 5.16 10.57 -14.88
C LYS A 214 4.36 9.59 -15.74
N GLU A 215 3.18 9.98 -16.23
CA GLU A 215 2.30 9.19 -17.11
C GLU A 215 2.02 7.77 -16.55
N ILE A 216 1.77 7.69 -15.24
CA ILE A 216 1.67 6.39 -14.53
C ILE A 216 0.55 5.51 -15.09
N ASN A 217 -0.62 6.09 -15.39
CA ASN A 217 -1.74 5.32 -15.93
C ASN A 217 -1.44 4.77 -17.35
N ASP A 218 -0.71 5.53 -18.16
CA ASP A 218 -0.32 5.10 -19.49
C ASP A 218 0.71 3.96 -19.40
N LYS A 219 1.69 4.08 -18.50
CA LYS A 219 2.65 3.00 -18.22
C LYS A 219 1.96 1.73 -17.72
N ILE A 220 0.99 1.86 -16.81
CA ILE A 220 0.21 0.71 -16.32
C ILE A 220 -0.54 0.04 -17.48
N LYS A 221 -1.17 0.83 -18.36
CA LYS A 221 -1.87 0.32 -19.55
C LYS A 221 -0.93 -0.40 -20.49
N GLU A 222 0.15 0.25 -20.90
CA GLU A 222 1.14 -0.34 -21.81
C GLU A 222 1.71 -1.65 -21.27
N TYR A 223 1.99 -1.69 -19.99
CA TYR A 223 2.60 -2.85 -19.34
C TYR A 223 1.64 -4.04 -19.21
N ILE A 224 0.38 -3.78 -18.95
CA ILE A 224 -0.63 -4.84 -18.74
C ILE A 224 -1.20 -5.31 -20.10
N ILE A 225 -1.38 -4.39 -21.07
CA ILE A 225 -2.02 -4.68 -22.37
C ILE A 225 -1.02 -5.26 -23.37
N ASN A 226 0.22 -4.75 -23.41
CA ASN A 226 1.18 -5.04 -24.48
C ASN A 226 2.06 -6.28 -24.23
N LYS A 227 1.86 -7.03 -23.13
CA LYS A 227 2.44 -8.36 -23.00
C LYS A 227 1.33 -9.40 -23.23
N PRO A 228 1.36 -10.12 -24.37
CA PRO A 228 0.53 -11.30 -24.55
C PRO A 228 0.82 -12.27 -23.40
N ALA A 229 -0.23 -12.88 -22.87
CA ALA A 229 -0.07 -14.08 -22.06
C ALA A 229 0.61 -15.13 -22.96
N ASP A 230 1.91 -15.37 -22.73
CA ASP A 230 2.63 -16.47 -23.34
C ASP A 230 2.08 -17.81 -22.83
#